data_a3ac780422bcdef337c10039a89bfa26
#
_entry.id   a3ac780422bcdef337c10039a89bfa26
#
_cell.length_a   1.000
_cell.length_b   1.000
_cell.length_c   1.000
_cell.angle_alpha   90.00
_cell.angle_beta   90.00
_cell.angle_gamma   90.00
#
_symmetry.space_group_name_H-M   'P 1'
#
loop_
_entity.id
_entity.type
_entity.pdbx_description
1 polymer ?
#
loop_
_entity_poly.entity_id
_entity_poly.type
_entity_poly.pdbx_seq_one_letter_code
_entity_poly.pdbx_strand_id
1 'polypeptide(L)'
;MPDELVNFSEKPNAKYLIAGWRRQWSDGGRVSGGLTRYLIEKLGAKKIGEMTPRVSHDCYPFQVAGTHDTFRPLAAYEDGLPTKDMYRENYFYDAGNGLIIFRGEEPWFHIEIFGQAFFQAISELGIQTTVAVEGVNGPVPPEMERRVTCVYSKAEMKEDLEKIGVQFSSYGSEGRRGPTIAMALVTLAHFEYPDVNMFRLGSMAPMYPFSTNTNEQVGITRDHRSYYDIMRRLNAKFDLNIDLAELQELGEAESQQLTETLEKISSNNREAKQLIESVRSDYSYTPFEQSVNLDPALDKTLEDILRNMPE
;
A
#
# COMPACT_ATOMS: atom_id res chain seq x y z
N MET A 1 -5.74 28.01 -21.23
CA MET A 1 -5.31 26.61 -21.25
C MET A 1 -5.71 26.02 -19.92
N PRO A 2 -6.20 24.80 -19.81
CA PRO A 2 -6.39 24.21 -18.50
C PRO A 2 -5.04 24.24 -17.79
N ASP A 3 -5.07 24.57 -16.51
CA ASP A 3 -3.86 24.67 -15.71
C ASP A 3 -3.17 23.30 -15.66
N GLU A 4 -1.90 23.27 -16.01
CA GLU A 4 -1.07 22.06 -15.98
C GLU A 4 -0.83 21.69 -14.52
N LEU A 5 -1.40 20.55 -14.07
CA LEU A 5 -1.32 20.07 -12.68
C LEU A 5 -0.19 19.07 -12.48
N VAL A 6 0.40 18.57 -13.55
CA VAL A 6 1.51 17.61 -13.54
C VAL A 6 2.58 18.00 -14.56
N ASN A 7 3.85 17.72 -14.23
CA ASN A 7 4.98 17.94 -15.12
C ASN A 7 5.75 16.62 -15.27
N PHE A 8 6.00 16.21 -16.51
CA PHE A 8 6.80 15.03 -16.83
C PHE A 8 8.02 15.39 -17.66
N SER A 9 9.21 14.98 -17.20
CA SER A 9 10.45 15.04 -17.97
C SER A 9 10.53 13.93 -19.03
N GLU A 10 9.89 12.79 -18.77
CA GLU A 10 9.83 11.62 -19.63
C GLU A 10 8.45 10.97 -19.53
N LYS A 11 7.94 10.40 -20.63
CA LYS A 11 6.67 9.67 -20.67
C LYS A 11 6.94 8.26 -21.22
N PRO A 12 7.33 7.29 -20.35
CA PRO A 12 7.56 5.93 -20.77
C PRO A 12 6.25 5.25 -21.19
N ASN A 13 6.35 4.16 -21.95
CA ASN A 13 5.19 3.33 -22.27
C ASN A 13 4.81 2.52 -21.03
N ALA A 14 3.93 3.06 -20.21
CA ALA A 14 3.51 2.49 -18.95
C ALA A 14 2.16 1.78 -19.07
N LYS A 15 1.95 0.76 -18.23
CA LYS A 15 0.69 0.00 -18.16
C LYS A 15 0.07 0.07 -16.76
N TYR A 16 0.90 0.06 -15.75
CA TYR A 16 0.49 -0.09 -14.35
C TYR A 16 1.05 1.03 -13.49
N LEU A 17 0.27 1.45 -12.51
CA LEU A 17 0.70 2.40 -11.49
C LEU A 17 0.41 1.84 -10.11
N ILE A 18 1.45 1.77 -9.25
CA ILE A 18 1.32 1.49 -7.82
C ILE A 18 1.45 2.82 -7.07
N ALA A 19 0.43 3.20 -6.32
CA ALA A 19 0.37 4.47 -5.60
C ALA A 19 0.36 4.28 -4.09
N GLY A 20 1.09 5.14 -3.38
CA GLY A 20 1.07 5.22 -1.92
C GLY A 20 1.46 6.61 -1.43
N TRP A 21 1.07 6.90 -0.19
CA TRP A 21 1.19 8.24 0.40
C TRP A 21 1.96 8.19 1.71
N ARG A 22 2.84 9.16 1.89
CA ARG A 22 3.48 9.45 3.17
C ARG A 22 2.53 10.23 4.06
N ARG A 23 2.74 10.16 5.37
CA ARG A 23 1.99 10.95 6.37
C ARG A 23 0.47 10.77 6.28
N GLN A 24 0.06 9.63 5.78
CA GLN A 24 -1.34 9.24 5.76
C GLN A 24 -1.82 9.04 7.20
N TRP A 25 -3.02 9.52 7.52
CA TRP A 25 -3.59 9.42 8.87
C TRP A 25 -3.79 7.96 9.31
N SER A 26 -3.94 7.06 8.37
CA SER A 26 -4.07 5.61 8.60
C SER A 26 -3.10 4.85 7.70
N ASP A 27 -1.83 4.75 8.10
CA ASP A 27 -0.82 3.94 7.39
C ASP A 27 -0.24 2.90 8.35
N GLY A 28 -1.09 1.97 8.83
CA GLY A 28 -0.70 0.84 9.67
C GLY A 28 0.40 0.01 9.00
N GLY A 29 1.43 -0.37 9.76
CA GLY A 29 2.60 -1.07 9.22
C GLY A 29 3.38 -0.29 8.17
N ARG A 30 3.10 1.00 7.99
CA ARG A 30 3.66 1.88 6.94
C ARG A 30 3.50 1.28 5.54
N VAL A 31 2.38 0.64 5.26
CA VAL A 31 2.15 -0.04 3.98
C VAL A 31 2.16 0.94 2.82
N SER A 32 1.48 2.07 2.94
CA SER A 32 1.36 3.03 1.84
C SER A 32 2.69 3.70 1.49
N GLY A 33 3.25 4.44 2.44
CA GLY A 33 4.48 5.19 2.22
C GLY A 33 5.74 4.33 2.23
N GLY A 34 5.73 3.20 2.97
CA GLY A 34 6.89 2.32 3.11
C GLY A 34 7.05 1.35 1.94
N LEU A 35 5.98 0.70 1.49
CA LEU A 35 6.04 -0.20 0.35
C LEU A 35 6.44 0.53 -0.93
N THR A 36 5.85 1.70 -1.21
CA THR A 36 6.25 2.49 -2.40
C THR A 36 7.70 2.93 -2.32
N ARG A 37 8.21 3.29 -1.15
CA ARG A 37 9.64 3.59 -0.95
C ARG A 37 10.51 2.37 -1.22
N TYR A 38 10.14 1.21 -0.65
CA TYR A 38 10.86 -0.04 -0.85
C TYR A 38 10.96 -0.39 -2.35
N LEU A 39 9.86 -0.28 -3.08
CA LEU A 39 9.84 -0.58 -4.52
C LEU A 39 10.72 0.38 -5.32
N ILE A 40 10.72 1.68 -5.00
CA ILE A 40 11.59 2.66 -5.66
C ILE A 40 13.07 2.29 -5.44
N GLU A 41 13.46 1.95 -4.22
CA GLU A 41 14.83 1.58 -3.86
C GLU A 41 15.22 0.22 -4.47
N LYS A 42 14.37 -0.79 -4.34
CA LYS A 42 14.61 -2.17 -4.85
C LYS A 42 14.76 -2.23 -6.36
N LEU A 43 13.93 -1.46 -7.09
CA LEU A 43 13.92 -1.48 -8.56
C LEU A 43 14.82 -0.40 -9.18
N GLY A 44 15.45 0.44 -8.36
CA GLY A 44 16.24 1.57 -8.85
C GLY A 44 15.41 2.55 -9.69
N ALA A 45 14.14 2.76 -9.31
CA ALA A 45 13.18 3.51 -10.10
C ALA A 45 13.59 4.98 -10.24
N LYS A 46 13.49 5.51 -11.47
CA LYS A 46 13.91 6.86 -11.82
C LYS A 46 12.74 7.84 -11.73
N LYS A 47 12.93 8.98 -11.04
CA LYS A 47 11.93 10.06 -11.07
C LYS A 47 11.76 10.59 -12.51
N ILE A 48 10.51 10.60 -12.97
CA ILE A 48 10.12 11.06 -14.32
C ILE A 48 9.18 12.26 -14.31
N GLY A 49 8.56 12.57 -13.19
CA GLY A 49 7.62 13.68 -13.10
C GLY A 49 7.12 13.94 -11.69
N GLU A 50 6.29 14.97 -11.59
CA GLU A 50 5.72 15.41 -10.31
C GLU A 50 4.39 16.15 -10.52
N MET A 51 3.58 16.21 -9.47
CA MET A 51 2.50 17.19 -9.41
C MET A 51 3.10 18.59 -9.24
N THR A 52 2.52 19.59 -9.91
CA THR A 52 3.04 20.95 -9.89
C THR A 52 2.98 21.58 -8.49
N PRO A 53 3.82 22.61 -8.20
CA PRO A 53 3.76 23.35 -6.95
C PRO A 53 2.36 23.89 -6.62
N ARG A 54 1.53 24.18 -7.63
CA ARG A 54 0.15 24.61 -7.43
C ARG A 54 -0.67 23.57 -6.64
N VAL A 55 -0.57 22.28 -6.98
CA VAL A 55 -1.26 21.22 -6.23
C VAL A 55 -0.79 21.23 -4.77
N SER A 56 0.50 21.46 -4.53
CA SER A 56 1.03 21.59 -3.17
C SER A 56 0.41 22.78 -2.42
N HIS A 57 0.30 23.93 -3.06
CA HIS A 57 -0.24 25.14 -2.42
C HIS A 57 -1.75 25.01 -2.12
N ASP A 58 -2.49 24.39 -3.04
CA ASP A 58 -3.94 24.26 -2.91
C ASP A 58 -4.35 23.13 -1.94
N CYS A 59 -3.59 22.04 -1.90
CA CYS A 59 -4.00 20.81 -1.19
C CYS A 59 -3.38 20.65 0.20
N TYR A 60 -2.40 21.47 0.59
CA TYR A 60 -1.70 21.31 1.87
C TYR A 60 -1.57 22.63 2.63
N PRO A 61 -1.76 22.62 3.96
CA PRO A 61 -1.50 23.80 4.78
C PRO A 61 0.01 24.01 4.96
N PHE A 62 0.43 25.26 5.12
CA PHE A 62 1.79 25.57 5.57
C PHE A 62 2.05 25.05 6.99
N GLN A 63 1.07 25.19 7.87
CA GLN A 63 1.14 24.75 9.26
C GLN A 63 -0.25 24.34 9.76
N VAL A 64 -0.29 23.28 10.56
CA VAL A 64 -1.48 22.84 11.28
C VAL A 64 -1.29 23.14 12.77
N ALA A 65 -2.29 23.75 13.41
CA ALA A 65 -2.25 24.07 14.82
C ALA A 65 -1.95 22.84 15.69
N GLY A 66 -1.01 22.97 16.61
CA GLY A 66 -0.58 21.90 17.51
C GLY A 66 0.40 20.87 16.91
N THR A 67 0.74 20.97 15.62
CA THR A 67 1.67 20.03 14.96
C THR A 67 3.05 20.60 14.73
N HIS A 68 3.23 21.91 14.89
CA HIS A 68 4.49 22.65 14.67
C HIS A 68 5.29 22.17 13.44
N ASP A 69 6.42 21.53 13.65
CA ASP A 69 7.37 21.23 12.57
C ASP A 69 7.02 19.99 11.76
N THR A 70 6.12 19.14 12.27
CA THR A 70 5.87 17.83 11.68
C THR A 70 5.28 17.90 10.27
N PHE A 71 4.46 18.93 9.99
CA PHE A 71 3.74 19.06 8.72
C PHE A 71 4.16 20.26 7.88
N ARG A 72 5.16 21.02 8.29
CA ARG A 72 5.69 22.11 7.46
C ARG A 72 6.38 21.57 6.21
N PRO A 73 6.31 22.27 5.07
CA PRO A 73 7.10 21.92 3.90
C PRO A 73 8.59 22.02 4.21
N LEU A 74 9.38 21.19 3.55
CA LEU A 74 10.83 21.21 3.71
C LEU A 74 11.40 22.43 2.98
N ALA A 75 12.38 23.10 3.59
CA ALA A 75 13.16 24.18 3.00
C ALA A 75 14.65 23.81 3.05
N ALA A 76 15.43 24.31 2.10
CA ALA A 76 16.87 24.19 2.09
C ALA A 76 17.50 25.54 1.76
N TYR A 77 18.63 25.84 2.43
CA TYR A 77 19.37 27.07 2.27
C TYR A 77 20.86 26.76 2.15
N GLU A 78 21.56 27.49 1.28
CA GLU A 78 23.03 27.47 1.18
C GLU A 78 23.50 28.91 1.20
N ASP A 79 24.44 29.23 2.06
CA ASP A 79 24.96 30.60 2.31
C ASP A 79 23.84 31.66 2.49
N GLY A 80 22.70 31.25 3.11
CA GLY A 80 21.56 32.13 3.36
C GLY A 80 20.58 32.27 2.18
N LEU A 81 20.86 31.67 1.03
CA LEU A 81 19.97 31.67 -0.14
C LEU A 81 19.12 30.38 -0.18
N PRO A 82 17.79 30.49 -0.49
CA PRO A 82 16.96 29.30 -0.71
C PRO A 82 17.47 28.51 -1.91
N THR A 83 17.67 27.19 -1.71
CA THR A 83 18.08 26.26 -2.78
C THR A 83 16.94 25.33 -3.19
N LYS A 84 15.82 25.36 -2.46
CA LYS A 84 14.64 24.54 -2.73
C LYS A 84 13.37 25.35 -2.45
N ASP A 85 12.40 25.21 -3.34
CA ASP A 85 11.04 25.75 -3.13
C ASP A 85 10.29 24.95 -2.05
N MET A 86 9.40 25.62 -1.34
CA MET A 86 8.59 25.02 -0.25
C MET A 86 7.31 24.41 -0.79
N TYR A 87 7.40 23.25 -1.42
CA TYR A 87 6.22 22.49 -1.83
C TYR A 87 6.28 21.03 -1.37
N ARG A 88 5.13 20.37 -1.36
CA ARG A 88 5.02 18.95 -1.03
C ARG A 88 5.38 18.09 -2.23
N GLU A 89 6.20 17.09 -1.96
CA GLU A 89 6.72 16.20 -3.00
C GLU A 89 5.69 15.11 -3.33
N ASN A 90 5.13 15.18 -4.53
CA ASN A 90 4.24 14.17 -5.11
C ASN A 90 4.85 13.73 -6.44
N TYR A 91 5.64 12.65 -6.40
CA TYR A 91 6.54 12.23 -7.47
C TYR A 91 6.08 10.95 -8.15
N PHE A 92 6.33 10.88 -9.47
CA PHE A 92 6.16 9.69 -10.29
C PHE A 92 7.54 9.14 -10.66
N TYR A 93 7.68 7.81 -10.53
CA TYR A 93 8.93 7.10 -10.80
C TYR A 93 8.68 6.00 -11.82
N ASP A 94 9.54 5.90 -12.83
CA ASP A 94 9.57 4.77 -13.74
C ASP A 94 10.41 3.64 -13.13
N ALA A 95 9.78 2.50 -12.91
CA ALA A 95 10.41 1.29 -12.39
C ALA A 95 10.77 0.29 -13.50
N GLY A 96 10.57 0.66 -14.76
CA GLY A 96 10.76 -0.24 -15.90
C GLY A 96 9.59 -1.21 -16.10
N ASN A 97 9.66 -1.99 -17.16
CA ASN A 97 8.67 -3.03 -17.50
C ASN A 97 7.20 -2.55 -17.52
N GLY A 98 6.98 -1.26 -17.80
CA GLY A 98 5.66 -0.65 -17.84
C GLY A 98 5.04 -0.35 -16.47
N LEU A 99 5.83 -0.37 -15.40
CA LEU A 99 5.43 -0.06 -14.05
C LEU A 99 5.84 1.36 -13.65
N ILE A 100 4.87 2.17 -13.23
CA ILE A 100 5.08 3.46 -12.58
C ILE A 100 4.79 3.33 -11.09
N ILE A 101 5.58 4.00 -10.27
CA ILE A 101 5.34 4.14 -8.83
C ILE A 101 5.05 5.60 -8.53
N PHE A 102 3.89 5.88 -7.95
CA PHE A 102 3.58 7.18 -7.38
C PHE A 102 3.84 7.17 -5.87
N ARG A 103 4.61 8.14 -5.42
CA ARG A 103 4.85 8.36 -3.99
C ARG A 103 4.61 9.82 -3.64
N GLY A 104 3.50 10.08 -2.95
CA GLY A 104 3.06 11.41 -2.57
C GLY A 104 2.90 11.60 -1.07
N GLU A 105 2.27 12.70 -0.69
CA GLU A 105 1.72 12.94 0.65
C GLU A 105 0.19 12.94 0.59
N GLU A 106 -0.47 12.54 1.67
CA GLU A 106 -1.93 12.62 1.73
C GLU A 106 -2.37 14.10 1.72
N PRO A 107 -3.26 14.52 0.80
CA PRO A 107 -3.77 15.89 0.76
C PRO A 107 -4.68 16.17 1.97
N TRP A 108 -4.69 17.41 2.45
CA TRP A 108 -5.52 17.85 3.58
C TRP A 108 -6.76 18.61 3.13
N PHE A 109 -6.68 19.22 1.95
CA PHE A 109 -7.73 20.03 1.35
C PHE A 109 -7.90 19.70 -0.12
N HIS A 110 -9.03 20.08 -0.71
CA HIS A 110 -9.27 20.07 -2.15
C HIS A 110 -8.93 18.75 -2.83
N ILE A 111 -9.51 17.65 -2.30
CA ILE A 111 -9.31 16.30 -2.84
C ILE A 111 -9.64 16.22 -4.34
N GLU A 112 -10.56 17.06 -4.82
CA GLU A 112 -10.94 17.16 -6.22
C GLU A 112 -9.79 17.66 -7.10
N ILE A 113 -9.04 18.69 -6.63
CA ILE A 113 -7.85 19.21 -7.35
C ILE A 113 -6.74 18.16 -7.34
N PHE A 114 -6.51 17.52 -6.19
CA PHE A 114 -5.53 16.43 -6.08
C PHE A 114 -5.90 15.26 -6.99
N GLY A 115 -7.17 14.84 -7.00
CA GLY A 115 -7.70 13.80 -7.87
C GLY A 115 -7.56 14.16 -9.34
N GLN A 116 -7.88 15.40 -9.72
CA GLN A 116 -7.69 15.88 -11.09
C GLN A 116 -6.23 15.77 -11.54
N ALA A 117 -5.26 16.20 -10.70
CA ALA A 117 -3.84 16.06 -10.99
C ALA A 117 -3.42 14.59 -11.12
N PHE A 118 -3.91 13.73 -10.22
CA PHE A 118 -3.60 12.30 -10.22
C PHE A 118 -4.13 11.61 -11.48
N PHE A 119 -5.38 11.87 -11.87
CA PHE A 119 -5.99 11.27 -13.06
C PHE A 119 -5.46 11.88 -14.36
N GLN A 120 -5.05 13.16 -14.36
CA GLN A 120 -4.30 13.74 -15.48
C GLN A 120 -3.00 12.97 -15.71
N ALA A 121 -2.23 12.68 -14.65
CA ALA A 121 -1.02 11.88 -14.75
C ALA A 121 -1.27 10.48 -15.32
N ILE A 122 -2.32 9.79 -14.86
CA ILE A 122 -2.72 8.47 -15.37
C ILE A 122 -2.98 8.54 -16.88
N SER A 123 -3.74 9.55 -17.32
CA SER A 123 -4.06 9.75 -18.73
C SER A 123 -2.82 10.04 -19.57
N GLU A 124 -1.96 10.97 -19.10
CA GLU A 124 -0.75 11.39 -19.84
C GLU A 124 0.30 10.28 -19.97
N LEU A 125 0.39 9.39 -18.97
CA LEU A 125 1.28 8.24 -18.98
C LEU A 125 0.67 6.99 -19.63
N GLY A 126 -0.60 7.04 -20.05
CA GLY A 126 -1.29 5.91 -20.68
C GLY A 126 -1.51 4.72 -19.74
N ILE A 127 -1.64 4.95 -18.44
CA ILE A 127 -1.82 3.89 -17.43
C ILE A 127 -3.15 3.18 -17.65
N GLN A 128 -3.11 1.86 -17.78
CA GLN A 128 -4.28 1.02 -17.98
C GLN A 128 -4.95 0.63 -16.66
N THR A 129 -4.14 0.40 -15.61
CA THR A 129 -4.64 0.00 -14.29
C THR A 129 -3.80 0.64 -13.18
N THR A 130 -4.51 1.22 -12.22
CA THR A 130 -3.90 1.84 -11.04
C THR A 130 -4.27 1.07 -9.79
N VAL A 131 -3.30 0.79 -8.93
CA VAL A 131 -3.53 0.26 -7.59
C VAL A 131 -2.98 1.22 -6.54
N ALA A 132 -3.81 1.52 -5.55
CA ALA A 132 -3.39 2.21 -4.34
C ALA A 132 -3.17 1.21 -3.21
N VAL A 133 -2.09 1.36 -2.44
CA VAL A 133 -1.76 0.48 -1.32
C VAL A 133 -1.86 1.24 0.00
N GLU A 134 -2.49 0.62 0.99
CA GLU A 134 -2.72 1.22 2.30
C GLU A 134 -2.60 0.20 3.43
N GLY A 135 -2.32 0.71 4.64
CA GLY A 135 -2.30 -0.08 5.86
C GLY A 135 -3.22 0.46 6.94
N VAL A 136 -3.74 -0.43 7.76
CA VAL A 136 -4.43 -0.09 9.00
C VAL A 136 -3.82 -0.89 10.15
N ASN A 137 -3.87 -0.35 11.37
CA ASN A 137 -3.43 -1.07 12.55
C ASN A 137 -4.60 -1.81 13.20
N GLY A 138 -4.37 -3.03 13.65
CA GLY A 138 -5.34 -3.79 14.41
C GLY A 138 -4.77 -5.08 14.99
N PRO A 139 -5.49 -5.74 15.90
CA PRO A 139 -5.06 -7.01 16.44
C PRO A 139 -5.17 -8.10 15.37
N VAL A 140 -4.02 -8.58 14.91
CA VAL A 140 -3.87 -9.63 13.89
C VAL A 140 -2.84 -10.64 14.38
N PRO A 141 -3.06 -11.97 14.22
CA PRO A 141 -2.04 -12.95 14.55
C PRO A 141 -0.77 -12.72 13.75
N PRO A 142 0.40 -12.51 14.40
CA PRO A 142 1.62 -12.15 13.69
C PRO A 142 2.11 -13.26 12.76
N GLU A 143 1.85 -14.51 13.08
CA GLU A 143 2.26 -15.70 12.34
C GLU A 143 1.46 -15.96 11.05
N MET A 144 0.27 -15.36 10.92
CA MET A 144 -0.63 -15.62 9.80
C MET A 144 -0.40 -14.69 8.60
N GLU A 145 -0.85 -15.12 7.43
CA GLU A 145 -0.95 -14.26 6.24
C GLU A 145 -1.84 -13.05 6.55
N ARG A 146 -1.45 -11.87 6.06
CA ARG A 146 -2.25 -10.66 6.26
C ARG A 146 -3.51 -10.69 5.40
N ARG A 147 -4.64 -10.38 6.01
CA ARG A 147 -5.88 -10.16 5.28
C ARG A 147 -5.73 -8.96 4.35
N VAL A 148 -5.90 -9.18 3.05
CA VAL A 148 -5.88 -8.12 2.04
C VAL A 148 -7.29 -7.79 1.62
N THR A 149 -7.71 -6.55 1.90
CA THR A 149 -9.03 -6.04 1.53
C THR A 149 -8.95 -5.21 0.26
N CYS A 150 -10.06 -5.18 -0.50
CA CYS A 150 -10.12 -4.47 -1.78
C CYS A 150 -11.40 -3.64 -1.90
N VAL A 151 -11.25 -2.45 -2.50
CA VAL A 151 -12.33 -1.67 -3.13
C VAL A 151 -11.90 -1.31 -4.55
N TYR A 152 -12.82 -1.18 -5.49
CA TYR A 152 -12.50 -1.00 -6.91
C TYR A 152 -13.52 -0.10 -7.61
N SER A 153 -13.11 0.53 -8.71
CA SER A 153 -13.89 1.57 -9.39
C SER A 153 -14.91 1.05 -10.40
N LYS A 154 -14.77 -0.17 -10.92
CA LYS A 154 -15.64 -0.70 -11.99
C LYS A 154 -16.08 -2.14 -11.71
N ALA A 155 -17.37 -2.44 -11.93
CA ALA A 155 -17.95 -3.75 -11.63
C ALA A 155 -17.25 -4.91 -12.37
N GLU A 156 -16.81 -4.69 -13.60
CA GLU A 156 -16.09 -5.67 -14.43
C GLU A 156 -14.72 -6.08 -13.89
N MET A 157 -14.13 -5.30 -12.99
CA MET A 157 -12.85 -5.66 -12.35
C MET A 157 -12.99 -6.78 -11.31
N LYS A 158 -14.19 -7.06 -10.84
CA LYS A 158 -14.44 -7.93 -9.69
C LYS A 158 -13.87 -9.32 -9.86
N GLU A 159 -14.27 -10.01 -10.93
CA GLU A 159 -13.88 -11.40 -11.21
C GLU A 159 -12.35 -11.56 -11.27
N ASP A 160 -11.67 -10.56 -11.84
CA ASP A 160 -10.23 -10.57 -11.99
C ASP A 160 -9.49 -10.26 -10.67
N LEU A 161 -10.13 -9.49 -9.78
CA LEU A 161 -9.64 -9.22 -8.45
C LEU A 161 -9.88 -10.40 -7.49
N GLU A 162 -10.95 -11.17 -7.68
CA GLU A 162 -11.19 -12.40 -6.90
C GLU A 162 -10.05 -13.42 -7.06
N LYS A 163 -9.50 -13.53 -8.27
CA LYS A 163 -8.38 -14.46 -8.60
C LYS A 163 -7.11 -14.21 -7.77
N ILE A 164 -6.92 -13.01 -7.26
CA ILE A 164 -5.76 -12.67 -6.42
C ILE A 164 -6.02 -12.78 -4.91
N GLY A 165 -7.10 -13.43 -4.50
CA GLY A 165 -7.36 -13.76 -3.09
C GLY A 165 -7.56 -12.53 -2.20
N VAL A 166 -8.41 -11.58 -2.62
CA VAL A 166 -8.77 -10.40 -1.82
C VAL A 166 -10.16 -10.54 -1.19
N GLN A 167 -10.40 -9.83 -0.10
CA GLN A 167 -11.73 -9.66 0.47
C GLN A 167 -12.30 -8.30 0.07
N PHE A 168 -13.47 -8.28 -0.55
CA PHE A 168 -14.12 -7.02 -0.86
C PHE A 168 -14.68 -6.35 0.39
N SER A 169 -14.35 -5.08 0.55
CA SER A 169 -14.81 -4.30 1.70
C SER A 169 -16.25 -3.84 1.50
N SER A 170 -17.10 -4.10 2.49
CA SER A 170 -18.36 -3.39 2.68
C SER A 170 -18.12 -2.32 3.73
N TYR A 171 -17.97 -1.07 3.30
CA TYR A 171 -17.68 0.05 4.18
C TYR A 171 -18.69 1.17 3.94
N GLY A 172 -19.27 1.69 5.00
CA GLY A 172 -20.10 2.89 4.99
C GLY A 172 -19.55 3.88 6.00
N SER A 173 -19.46 5.16 5.62
CA SER A 173 -19.05 6.24 6.53
C SER A 173 -20.14 6.60 7.54
N GLU A 174 -20.82 5.61 8.10
CA GLU A 174 -21.79 5.84 9.17
C GLU A 174 -21.05 6.30 10.43
N GLY A 175 -21.35 7.50 10.89
CA GLY A 175 -20.72 8.10 12.05
C GLY A 175 -19.62 9.10 11.70
N ARG A 176 -18.39 8.91 12.17
CA ARG A 176 -17.33 9.95 12.16
C ARG A 176 -16.09 9.62 11.37
N ARG A 177 -16.07 8.52 10.62
CA ARG A 177 -14.88 8.07 9.85
C ARG A 177 -15.13 8.27 8.37
N GLY A 178 -14.38 9.20 7.76
CA GLY A 178 -14.35 9.40 6.32
C GLY A 178 -13.52 8.30 5.60
N PRO A 179 -13.53 8.31 4.25
CA PRO A 179 -12.69 7.44 3.45
C PRO A 179 -11.20 7.81 3.61
N THR A 180 -10.32 6.85 3.38
CA THR A 180 -8.89 7.12 3.18
C THR A 180 -8.67 7.79 1.82
N ILE A 181 -7.48 8.34 1.59
CA ILE A 181 -7.14 8.96 0.29
C ILE A 181 -7.33 7.98 -0.87
N ALA A 182 -6.93 6.73 -0.72
CA ALA A 182 -7.10 5.74 -1.78
C ALA A 182 -8.57 5.39 -2.02
N MET A 183 -9.39 5.27 -0.98
CA MET A 183 -10.84 5.08 -1.13
C MET A 183 -11.51 6.28 -1.80
N ALA A 184 -11.10 7.51 -1.46
CA ALA A 184 -11.59 8.73 -2.09
C ALA A 184 -11.25 8.75 -3.58
N LEU A 185 -10.02 8.41 -3.97
CA LEU A 185 -9.62 8.35 -5.38
C LEU A 185 -10.35 7.23 -6.15
N VAL A 186 -10.58 6.06 -5.54
CA VAL A 186 -11.42 5.00 -6.16
C VAL A 186 -12.85 5.51 -6.37
N THR A 187 -13.39 6.28 -5.41
CA THR A 187 -14.73 6.88 -5.53
C THR A 187 -14.79 7.91 -6.66
N LEU A 188 -13.81 8.81 -6.74
CA LEU A 188 -13.68 9.76 -7.86
C LEU A 188 -13.52 9.03 -9.21
N ALA A 189 -12.70 7.97 -9.27
CA ALA A 189 -12.55 7.16 -10.46
C ALA A 189 -13.89 6.55 -10.92
N HIS A 190 -14.71 6.08 -9.97
CA HIS A 190 -16.02 5.50 -10.29
C HIS A 190 -17.01 6.51 -10.86
N PHE A 191 -17.12 7.69 -10.24
CA PHE A 191 -18.18 8.66 -10.58
C PHE A 191 -17.77 9.70 -11.63
N GLU A 192 -16.50 10.08 -11.66
CA GLU A 192 -16.03 11.22 -12.48
C GLU A 192 -15.05 10.84 -13.59
N TYR A 193 -14.34 9.68 -13.44
CA TYR A 193 -13.34 9.22 -14.40
C TYR A 193 -13.61 7.78 -14.87
N PRO A 194 -14.71 7.55 -15.61
CA PRO A 194 -15.17 6.19 -15.95
C PRO A 194 -14.18 5.39 -16.82
N ASP A 195 -13.23 6.05 -17.45
CA ASP A 195 -12.18 5.38 -18.24
C ASP A 195 -11.03 4.83 -17.40
N VAL A 196 -10.92 5.25 -16.13
CA VAL A 196 -9.85 4.83 -15.23
C VAL A 196 -10.19 3.51 -14.53
N ASN A 197 -9.33 2.51 -14.67
CA ASN A 197 -9.39 1.27 -13.87
C ASN A 197 -8.55 1.48 -12.60
N MET A 198 -9.22 1.64 -11.47
CA MET A 198 -8.54 1.83 -10.19
C MET A 198 -9.08 0.90 -9.12
N PHE A 199 -8.17 0.35 -8.32
CA PHE A 199 -8.53 -0.37 -7.09
C PHE A 199 -7.56 -0.04 -5.95
N ARG A 200 -8.01 -0.33 -4.75
CA ARG A 200 -7.20 -0.17 -3.53
C ARG A 200 -7.02 -1.52 -2.88
N LEU A 201 -5.79 -1.86 -2.49
CA LEU A 201 -5.45 -2.97 -1.61
C LEU A 201 -5.10 -2.44 -0.23
N GLY A 202 -5.78 -2.95 0.80
CA GLY A 202 -5.50 -2.60 2.18
C GLY A 202 -5.11 -3.81 3.00
N SER A 203 -4.05 -3.67 3.81
CA SER A 203 -3.61 -4.70 4.74
C SER A 203 -3.72 -4.23 6.18
N MET A 204 -3.97 -5.17 7.11
CA MET A 204 -4.00 -4.88 8.54
C MET A 204 -2.69 -5.34 9.19
N ALA A 205 -1.91 -4.38 9.67
CA ALA A 205 -0.68 -4.64 10.40
C ALA A 205 -0.95 -4.93 11.88
N PRO A 206 -0.25 -5.90 12.47
CA PRO A 206 -0.43 -6.29 13.88
C PRO A 206 -0.15 -5.12 14.83
N MET A 207 -1.16 -4.75 15.61
CA MET A 207 -1.07 -3.76 16.70
C MET A 207 -2.06 -4.15 17.79
N TYR A 208 -1.55 -4.36 18.99
CA TYR A 208 -2.34 -4.78 20.15
C TYR A 208 -2.56 -3.62 21.11
N PRO A 209 -3.66 -3.59 21.87
CA PRO A 209 -3.94 -2.52 22.83
C PRO A 209 -3.14 -2.68 24.13
N PHE A 210 -1.93 -3.21 24.03
CA PHE A 210 -0.98 -3.35 25.13
C PHE A 210 0.13 -2.30 24.99
N SER A 211 0.70 -1.89 26.11
CA SER A 211 1.89 -1.07 26.15
C SER A 211 3.01 -1.82 26.82
N THR A 212 4.22 -1.62 26.36
CA THR A 212 5.44 -2.06 27.06
C THR A 212 5.67 -1.18 28.29
N ASN A 213 6.63 -1.57 29.13
CA ASN A 213 7.05 -0.76 30.28
C ASN A 213 7.62 0.62 29.85
N THR A 214 7.96 0.79 28.60
CA THR A 214 8.41 2.05 27.97
C THR A 214 7.29 2.85 27.34
N ASN A 215 6.02 2.47 27.57
CA ASN A 215 4.82 3.04 26.93
C ASN A 215 4.77 2.90 25.39
N GLU A 216 5.58 2.04 24.81
CA GLU A 216 5.49 1.71 23.39
C GLU A 216 4.34 0.73 23.12
N GLN A 217 3.59 0.95 22.06
CA GLN A 217 2.53 0.03 21.64
C GLN A 217 3.13 -1.30 21.16
N VAL A 218 2.49 -2.39 21.54
CA VAL A 218 2.89 -3.75 21.14
C VAL A 218 2.37 -4.03 19.72
N GLY A 219 3.26 -4.04 18.75
CA GLY A 219 2.90 -4.24 17.35
C GLY A 219 4.10 -4.15 16.40
N ILE A 220 3.82 -4.21 15.10
CA ILE A 220 4.81 -4.07 14.04
C ILE A 220 4.67 -2.68 13.40
N THR A 221 5.68 -1.83 13.60
CA THR A 221 5.68 -0.45 13.08
C THR A 221 5.84 -0.40 11.55
N ARG A 222 6.66 -1.30 10.99
CA ARG A 222 6.80 -1.50 9.54
C ARG A 222 6.56 -2.98 9.29
N ASP A 223 5.48 -3.31 8.59
CA ASP A 223 5.05 -4.70 8.41
C ASP A 223 5.46 -5.21 7.02
N HIS A 224 6.67 -5.77 6.93
CA HIS A 224 7.17 -6.36 5.67
C HIS A 224 6.35 -7.58 5.25
N ARG A 225 5.65 -8.25 6.16
CA ARG A 225 4.70 -9.31 5.81
C ARG A 225 3.50 -8.73 5.04
N SER A 226 2.98 -7.56 5.41
CA SER A 226 1.97 -6.86 4.63
C SER A 226 2.48 -6.49 3.23
N TYR A 227 3.73 -6.03 3.12
CA TYR A 227 4.34 -5.73 1.80
C TYR A 227 4.43 -6.99 0.94
N TYR A 228 4.91 -8.08 1.51
CA TYR A 228 5.00 -9.38 0.83
C TYR A 228 3.63 -9.86 0.36
N ASP A 229 2.63 -9.86 1.24
CA ASP A 229 1.29 -10.37 0.95
C ASP A 229 0.55 -9.53 -0.12
N ILE A 230 0.80 -8.22 -0.18
CA ILE A 230 0.31 -7.34 -1.26
C ILE A 230 1.09 -7.60 -2.54
N MET A 231 2.42 -7.61 -2.48
CA MET A 231 3.26 -7.67 -3.68
C MET A 231 3.17 -9.00 -4.41
N ARG A 232 3.03 -10.14 -3.73
CA ARG A 232 2.83 -11.42 -4.42
C ARG A 232 1.52 -11.45 -5.23
N ARG A 233 0.47 -10.76 -4.75
CA ARG A 233 -0.77 -10.57 -5.51
C ARG A 233 -0.59 -9.68 -6.72
N LEU A 234 0.15 -8.58 -6.56
CA LEU A 234 0.46 -7.67 -7.67
C LEU A 234 1.42 -8.28 -8.69
N ASN A 235 2.40 -9.08 -8.24
CA ASN A 235 3.23 -9.85 -9.14
C ASN A 235 2.41 -10.78 -10.03
N ALA A 236 1.46 -11.52 -9.44
CA ALA A 236 0.59 -12.41 -10.21
C ALA A 236 -0.36 -11.66 -11.14
N LYS A 237 -0.96 -10.56 -10.65
CA LYS A 237 -1.94 -9.78 -11.44
C LYS A 237 -1.31 -9.03 -12.61
N PHE A 238 -0.11 -8.51 -12.45
CA PHE A 238 0.55 -7.64 -13.41
C PHE A 238 1.76 -8.28 -14.09
N ASP A 239 2.07 -9.54 -13.77
CA ASP A 239 3.25 -10.26 -14.28
C ASP A 239 4.56 -9.48 -14.07
N LEU A 240 4.74 -8.92 -12.86
CA LEU A 240 5.87 -8.02 -12.59
C LEU A 240 7.20 -8.77 -12.37
N ASN A 241 7.16 -10.00 -11.91
CA ASN A 241 8.34 -10.84 -11.63
C ASN A 241 9.36 -10.20 -10.66
N ILE A 242 8.87 -9.41 -9.69
CA ILE A 242 9.72 -8.80 -8.65
C ILE A 242 10.09 -9.87 -7.62
N ASP A 243 11.39 -10.00 -7.34
CA ASP A 243 11.88 -10.87 -6.27
C ASP A 243 11.43 -10.36 -4.89
N LEU A 244 10.71 -11.20 -4.15
CA LEU A 244 10.11 -10.90 -2.84
C LEU A 244 10.78 -11.64 -1.67
N ALA A 245 11.87 -12.38 -1.88
CA ALA A 245 12.51 -13.20 -0.85
C ALA A 245 12.89 -12.34 0.39
N GLU A 246 13.47 -11.17 0.16
CA GLU A 246 13.83 -10.22 1.23
C GLU A 246 12.62 -9.80 2.07
N LEU A 247 11.47 -9.51 1.43
CA LEU A 247 10.24 -9.14 2.14
C LEU A 247 9.69 -10.30 2.97
N GLN A 248 9.82 -11.52 2.47
CA GLN A 248 9.42 -12.72 3.19
C GLN A 248 10.28 -12.91 4.44
N GLU A 249 11.61 -12.88 4.32
CA GLU A 249 12.54 -13.05 5.43
C GLU A 249 12.35 -11.98 6.51
N LEU A 250 12.24 -10.70 6.12
CA LEU A 250 12.00 -9.60 7.06
C LEU A 250 10.65 -9.73 7.76
N GLY A 251 9.59 -10.08 7.01
CA GLY A 251 8.26 -10.28 7.57
C GLY A 251 8.17 -11.46 8.54
N GLU A 252 8.88 -12.55 8.28
CA GLU A 252 8.99 -13.71 9.17
C GLU A 252 9.72 -13.35 10.46
N ALA A 253 10.84 -12.63 10.37
CA ALA A 253 11.60 -12.18 11.54
C ALA A 253 10.79 -11.24 12.44
N GLU A 254 10.10 -10.24 11.86
CA GLU A 254 9.23 -9.31 12.60
C GLU A 254 8.05 -10.05 13.26
N SER A 255 7.45 -11.00 12.56
CA SER A 255 6.33 -11.81 13.05
C SER A 255 6.77 -12.69 14.23
N GLN A 256 7.93 -13.31 14.15
CA GLN A 256 8.50 -14.10 15.23
C GLN A 256 8.78 -13.23 16.47
N GLN A 257 9.41 -12.08 16.31
CA GLN A 257 9.71 -11.17 17.42
C GLN A 257 8.45 -10.71 18.15
N LEU A 258 7.39 -10.38 17.40
CA LEU A 258 6.11 -10.00 17.99
C LEU A 258 5.45 -11.19 18.69
N THR A 259 5.48 -12.39 18.11
CA THR A 259 4.95 -13.62 18.73
C THR A 259 5.59 -13.86 20.09
N GLU A 260 6.91 -13.83 20.19
CA GLU A 260 7.65 -13.98 21.46
C GLU A 260 7.26 -12.90 22.49
N THR A 261 7.03 -11.67 22.04
CA THR A 261 6.58 -10.57 22.90
C THR A 261 5.17 -10.83 23.44
N LEU A 262 4.25 -11.28 22.59
CA LEU A 262 2.88 -11.61 22.97
C LEU A 262 2.82 -12.80 23.92
N GLU A 263 3.67 -13.81 23.76
CA GLU A 263 3.79 -14.96 24.68
C GLU A 263 4.25 -14.52 26.08
N LYS A 264 5.24 -13.63 26.16
CA LYS A 264 5.69 -13.06 27.44
C LYS A 264 4.60 -12.24 28.14
N ILE A 265 3.81 -11.47 27.39
CA ILE A 265 2.70 -10.70 27.92
C ILE A 265 1.58 -11.65 28.41
N SER A 266 1.21 -12.65 27.60
CA SER A 266 0.13 -13.59 27.90
C SER A 266 0.43 -14.48 29.12
N SER A 267 1.70 -14.81 29.35
CA SER A 267 2.11 -15.60 30.51
C SER A 267 1.90 -14.88 31.86
N ASN A 268 1.90 -13.55 31.83
CA ASN A 268 1.80 -12.70 33.02
C ASN A 268 0.46 -11.95 33.14
N ASN A 269 -0.40 -12.01 32.11
CA ASN A 269 -1.67 -11.27 32.08
C ASN A 269 -2.78 -12.12 31.44
N ARG A 270 -3.76 -12.51 32.26
CA ARG A 270 -4.89 -13.35 31.84
C ARG A 270 -5.78 -12.68 30.80
N GLU A 271 -6.03 -11.37 30.91
CA GLU A 271 -6.87 -10.63 29.95
C GLU A 271 -6.16 -10.53 28.60
N ALA A 272 -4.86 -10.27 28.61
CA ALA A 272 -4.05 -10.27 27.40
C ALA A 272 -4.07 -11.63 26.71
N LYS A 273 -3.95 -12.73 27.49
CA LYS A 273 -4.04 -14.10 26.96
C LYS A 273 -5.38 -14.34 26.28
N GLN A 274 -6.49 -14.01 26.93
CA GLN A 274 -7.83 -14.16 26.35
C GLN A 274 -8.01 -13.36 25.06
N LEU A 275 -7.52 -12.12 25.03
CA LEU A 275 -7.59 -11.30 23.82
C LEU A 275 -6.77 -11.91 22.66
N ILE A 276 -5.55 -12.37 22.93
CA ILE A 276 -4.69 -12.97 21.90
C ILE A 276 -5.32 -14.27 21.36
N GLU A 277 -5.90 -15.11 22.25
CA GLU A 277 -6.62 -16.33 21.85
C GLU A 277 -7.86 -16.01 21.02
N SER A 278 -8.67 -15.01 21.40
CA SER A 278 -9.82 -14.54 20.63
C SER A 278 -9.40 -14.02 19.25
N VAL A 279 -8.36 -13.20 19.17
CA VAL A 279 -7.82 -12.69 17.90
C VAL A 279 -7.42 -13.84 16.97
N ARG A 280 -6.78 -14.89 17.48
CA ARG A 280 -6.42 -16.07 16.69
C ARG A 280 -7.63 -16.86 16.20
N SER A 281 -8.64 -17.06 17.06
CA SER A 281 -9.84 -17.82 16.72
C SER A 281 -10.74 -17.10 15.73
N ASP A 282 -10.82 -15.78 15.82
CA ASP A 282 -11.75 -14.95 15.03
C ASP A 282 -11.12 -14.43 13.73
N TYR A 283 -9.80 -14.61 13.57
CA TYR A 283 -9.10 -14.11 12.39
C TYR A 283 -9.47 -14.90 11.13
N SER A 284 -9.90 -14.18 10.11
CA SER A 284 -10.19 -14.73 8.80
C SER A 284 -9.48 -13.95 7.70
N TYR A 285 -9.01 -14.65 6.70
CA TYR A 285 -8.38 -14.07 5.51
C TYR A 285 -8.71 -14.94 4.30
N THR A 286 -8.53 -14.41 3.10
CA THR A 286 -8.61 -15.19 1.87
C THR A 286 -7.19 -15.59 1.47
N PRO A 287 -6.82 -16.86 1.55
CA PRO A 287 -5.50 -17.33 1.12
C PRO A 287 -5.26 -16.98 -0.35
N PHE A 288 -4.03 -16.63 -0.66
CA PHE A 288 -3.59 -16.49 -2.03
C PHE A 288 -2.48 -17.50 -2.29
N GLU A 289 -2.84 -18.56 -3.00
CA GLU A 289 -1.91 -19.55 -3.51
C GLU A 289 -1.60 -19.20 -4.96
N GLN A 290 -0.38 -18.78 -5.23
CA GLN A 290 0.07 -18.59 -6.59
C GLN A 290 0.21 -19.97 -7.22
N SER A 291 -0.53 -20.25 -8.29
CA SER A 291 -0.34 -21.45 -9.09
C SER A 291 1.10 -21.44 -9.60
N VAL A 292 1.90 -22.37 -9.13
CA VAL A 292 3.23 -22.59 -9.71
C VAL A 292 2.98 -23.16 -11.10
N ASN A 293 3.23 -22.37 -12.14
CA ASN A 293 3.30 -22.90 -13.48
C ASN A 293 4.56 -23.79 -13.53
N LEU A 294 4.38 -25.05 -13.22
CA LEU A 294 5.43 -26.04 -13.41
C LEU A 294 5.77 -26.09 -14.91
N ASP A 295 7.07 -26.18 -15.21
CA ASP A 295 7.49 -26.51 -16.56
C ASP A 295 6.70 -27.75 -17.01
N PRO A 296 6.10 -27.77 -18.21
CA PRO A 296 5.30 -28.90 -18.71
C PRO A 296 6.01 -30.25 -18.60
N ALA A 297 7.34 -30.26 -18.59
CA ALA A 297 8.15 -31.45 -18.37
C ALA A 297 8.14 -31.89 -16.90
N LEU A 298 8.13 -30.96 -15.96
CA LEU A 298 8.05 -31.23 -14.52
C LEU A 298 6.61 -31.62 -14.12
N ASP A 299 5.59 -31.02 -14.74
CA ASP A 299 4.19 -31.34 -14.50
C ASP A 299 3.88 -32.79 -14.88
N LYS A 300 4.35 -33.23 -16.06
CA LYS A 300 4.25 -34.62 -16.52
C LYS A 300 4.99 -35.60 -15.61
N THR A 301 6.16 -35.20 -15.09
CA THR A 301 6.96 -36.06 -14.20
C THR A 301 6.26 -36.20 -12.83
N LEU A 302 5.64 -35.13 -12.31
CA LEU A 302 4.86 -35.17 -11.09
C LEU A 302 3.57 -36.00 -11.24
N GLU A 303 2.86 -35.89 -12.37
CA GLU A 303 1.71 -36.75 -12.67
C GLU A 303 2.08 -38.22 -12.72
N ASP A 304 3.22 -38.55 -13.34
CA ASP A 304 3.74 -39.94 -13.43
C ASP A 304 4.16 -40.47 -12.03
N ILE A 305 4.75 -39.63 -11.18
CA ILE A 305 5.10 -40.00 -9.79
C ILE A 305 3.82 -40.23 -8.97
N LEU A 306 2.83 -39.30 -9.02
CA LEU A 306 1.57 -39.44 -8.30
C LEU A 306 0.76 -40.67 -8.73
N ARG A 307 0.79 -41.04 -10.02
CA ARG A 307 0.15 -42.28 -10.54
C ARG A 307 0.79 -43.55 -10.02
N ASN A 308 2.07 -43.49 -9.70
CA ASN A 308 2.85 -44.69 -9.27
C ASN A 308 3.05 -44.76 -7.75
N MET A 309 2.43 -43.86 -6.95
CA MET A 309 2.41 -43.96 -5.49
C MET A 309 1.43 -45.05 -5.07
N PRO A 310 1.83 -46.04 -4.26
CA PRO A 310 0.93 -47.05 -3.70
C PRO A 310 -0.06 -46.35 -2.73
N GLU A 311 -1.33 -46.82 -2.73
CA GLU A 311 -2.36 -46.38 -1.79
C GLU A 311 -2.01 -46.72 -0.34
#